data_c780f553fc8eb835086d4966df7d64b1
#
_entry.id   c780f553fc8eb835086d4966df7d64b1
#
_cell.length_a   1.000
_cell.length_b   1.000
_cell.length_c   1.000
_cell.angle_alpha   90.00
_cell.angle_beta   90.00
_cell.angle_gamma   90.00
#
_symmetry.space_group_name_H-M   'P 1'
#
loop_
_entity.id
_entity.type
_entity.pdbx_description
1 polymer ?
#
loop_
_entity_poly.entity_id
_entity_poly.type
_entity_poly.pdbx_seq_one_letter_code
_entity_poly.pdbx_strand_id
1 'polypeptide(L)'
;MNTYIMFTDMVGYSKLTGDDQNLALELLKEHDKIIEPIIEKNEGSIVKRIGDAIVAIFNKSEKIIDSSIEIQTALKKRNISNTKSRQIIIRIGLHYGDVVLKNNEVYGLGYDIASNIEPI
;
A
#
# COMPACT_ATOMS: atom_id res chain seq x y z
N MET A 1 14.98 7.77 13.80
CA MET A 1 13.80 8.63 13.56
C MET A 1 12.53 7.80 13.72
N ASN A 2 11.68 8.22 14.64
CA ASN A 2 10.39 7.56 14.85
C ASN A 2 9.37 8.07 13.84
N THR A 3 8.69 7.16 13.18
CA THR A 3 7.72 7.51 12.15
C THR A 3 6.62 6.47 12.07
N TYR A 4 5.55 6.81 11.37
CA TYR A 4 4.46 5.89 11.09
C TYR A 4 4.69 5.24 9.73
N ILE A 5 4.54 3.92 9.67
CA ILE A 5 4.82 3.14 8.47
C ILE A 5 3.53 2.48 8.00
N MET A 6 3.21 2.69 6.72
CA MET A 6 2.12 1.99 6.05
C MET A 6 2.71 0.96 5.10
N PHE A 7 2.23 -0.26 5.21
CA PHE A 7 2.56 -1.34 4.28
C PHE A 7 1.27 -1.81 3.62
N THR A 8 1.24 -1.83 2.29
CA THR A 8 0.06 -2.30 1.55
C THR A 8 0.43 -3.42 0.60
N ASP A 9 -0.49 -4.35 0.35
CA ASP A 9 -0.35 -5.31 -0.73
C ASP A 9 -1.72 -5.63 -1.34
N MET A 10 -1.69 -6.14 -2.58
CA MET A 10 -2.90 -6.53 -3.30
C MET A 10 -3.22 -7.99 -3.01
N VAL A 11 -4.46 -8.25 -2.59
CA VAL A 11 -4.93 -9.62 -2.35
C VAL A 11 -4.97 -10.38 -3.68
N GLY A 12 -4.30 -11.52 -3.72
CA GLY A 12 -4.34 -12.41 -4.88
C GLY A 12 -3.49 -11.98 -6.07
N TYR A 13 -2.60 -11.00 -5.92
CA TYR A 13 -1.81 -10.50 -7.04
C TYR A 13 -0.89 -11.55 -7.65
N SER A 14 -0.21 -12.34 -6.82
CA SER A 14 0.69 -13.39 -7.32
C SER A 14 -0.04 -14.44 -8.15
N LYS A 15 -1.23 -14.83 -7.69
CA LYS A 15 -2.06 -15.78 -8.43
C LYS A 15 -2.53 -15.18 -9.74
N LEU A 16 -2.98 -13.92 -9.72
CA LEU A 16 -3.44 -13.24 -10.91
C LEU A 16 -2.30 -13.09 -11.92
N THR A 17 -1.09 -12.77 -11.48
CA THR A 17 0.08 -12.65 -12.34
C THR A 17 0.35 -13.98 -13.06
N GLY A 18 0.20 -15.11 -12.37
CA GLY A 18 0.37 -16.44 -12.96
C GLY A 18 -0.74 -16.80 -13.94
N ASP A 19 -1.97 -16.38 -13.65
CA ASP A 19 -3.13 -16.72 -14.48
C ASP A 19 -3.31 -15.77 -15.67
N ASP A 20 -3.08 -14.47 -15.46
CA ASP A 20 -3.28 -13.43 -16.48
C ASP A 20 -2.37 -12.25 -16.19
N GLN A 21 -1.15 -12.31 -16.71
CA GLN A 21 -0.14 -11.29 -16.45
C GLN A 21 -0.56 -9.90 -16.97
N ASN A 22 -1.22 -9.83 -18.11
CA ASN A 22 -1.65 -8.54 -18.67
C ASN A 22 -2.71 -7.88 -17.79
N LEU A 23 -3.67 -8.65 -17.30
CA LEU A 23 -4.68 -8.12 -16.38
C LEU A 23 -4.05 -7.68 -15.06
N ALA A 24 -3.11 -8.47 -14.54
CA ALA A 24 -2.42 -8.10 -13.30
C ALA A 24 -1.70 -6.75 -13.44
N LEU A 25 -1.00 -6.53 -14.55
CA LEU A 25 -0.31 -5.26 -14.80
C LEU A 25 -1.30 -4.10 -14.95
N GLU A 26 -2.40 -4.33 -15.65
CA GLU A 26 -3.44 -3.32 -15.82
C GLU A 26 -4.03 -2.89 -14.48
N LEU A 27 -4.36 -3.86 -13.62
CA LEU A 27 -4.90 -3.57 -12.30
C LEU A 27 -3.89 -2.91 -11.39
N LEU A 28 -2.61 -3.29 -11.49
CA LEU A 28 -1.56 -2.64 -10.71
C LEU A 28 -1.40 -1.17 -11.09
N LYS A 29 -1.44 -0.85 -12.38
CA LYS A 29 -1.37 0.54 -12.84
C LYS A 29 -2.53 1.36 -12.30
N GLU A 30 -3.73 0.81 -12.33
CA GLU A 30 -4.90 1.49 -11.80
C GLU A 30 -4.81 1.66 -10.28
N HIS A 31 -4.36 0.63 -9.59
CA HIS A 31 -4.08 0.64 -8.16
C HIS A 31 -3.13 1.80 -7.81
N ASP A 32 -2.02 1.92 -8.54
CA ASP A 32 -1.04 2.97 -8.28
C ASP A 32 -1.63 4.37 -8.50
N LYS A 33 -2.42 4.55 -9.55
CA LYS A 33 -3.06 5.84 -9.85
C LYS A 33 -4.04 6.28 -8.77
N ILE A 34 -4.63 5.33 -8.06
CA ILE A 34 -5.57 5.62 -6.97
C ILE A 34 -4.82 5.88 -5.66
N ILE A 35 -3.86 5.04 -5.34
CA ILE A 35 -3.21 5.05 -4.01
C ILE A 35 -2.16 6.15 -3.88
N GLU A 36 -1.31 6.33 -4.88
CA GLU A 36 -0.22 7.30 -4.79
C GLU A 36 -0.67 8.71 -4.47
N PRO A 37 -1.68 9.27 -5.17
CA PRO A 37 -2.12 10.63 -4.86
C PRO A 37 -2.70 10.78 -3.45
N ILE A 38 -3.34 9.74 -2.94
CA ILE A 38 -3.91 9.77 -1.59
C ILE A 38 -2.79 9.83 -0.55
N ILE A 39 -1.75 9.02 -0.72
CA ILE A 39 -0.59 9.03 0.19
C ILE A 39 0.07 10.42 0.16
N GLU A 40 0.32 10.95 -1.03
CA GLU A 40 0.99 12.24 -1.18
C GLU A 40 0.15 13.39 -0.61
N LYS A 41 -1.15 13.38 -0.86
CA LYS A 41 -2.08 14.39 -0.32
C LYS A 41 -2.05 14.42 1.21
N ASN A 42 -1.88 13.28 1.84
CA ASN A 42 -1.82 13.15 3.29
C ASN A 42 -0.39 13.27 3.85
N GLU A 43 0.50 13.87 3.07
CA GLU A 43 1.88 14.15 3.50
C GLU A 43 2.70 12.89 3.75
N GLY A 44 2.31 11.78 3.15
CA GLY A 44 3.08 10.53 3.18
C GLY A 44 4.14 10.52 2.08
N SER A 45 5.18 9.74 2.30
CA SER A 45 6.24 9.52 1.32
C SER A 45 6.36 8.05 1.02
N ILE A 46 6.23 7.68 -0.25
CA ILE A 46 6.46 6.31 -0.67
C ILE A 46 7.97 6.09 -0.72
N VAL A 47 8.46 5.16 0.08
CA VAL A 47 9.89 4.93 0.24
C VAL A 47 10.34 3.62 -0.39
N LYS A 48 9.43 2.70 -0.67
CA LYS A 48 9.78 1.43 -1.31
C LYS A 48 8.59 0.82 -2.00
N ARG A 49 8.87 0.11 -3.10
CA ARG A 49 7.91 -0.73 -3.80
C ARG A 49 8.49 -2.12 -3.96
N ILE A 50 7.69 -3.14 -3.63
CA ILE A 50 8.10 -4.53 -3.78
C ILE A 50 6.96 -5.23 -4.51
N GLY A 51 7.09 -5.41 -5.84
CA GLY A 51 6.00 -5.94 -6.66
C GLY A 51 4.77 -5.05 -6.58
N ASP A 52 3.69 -5.58 -6.04
CA ASP A 52 2.44 -4.83 -5.80
C ASP A 52 2.42 -4.12 -4.45
N ALA A 53 3.38 -4.40 -3.57
CA ALA A 53 3.42 -3.82 -2.24
C ALA A 53 3.99 -2.41 -2.26
N ILE A 54 3.43 -1.55 -1.41
CA ILE A 54 3.90 -0.17 -1.22
C ILE A 54 4.26 0.01 0.25
N VAL A 55 5.42 0.61 0.50
CA VAL A 55 5.82 1.04 1.84
C VAL A 55 5.89 2.56 1.83
N ALA A 56 5.12 3.18 2.70
CA ALA A 56 5.08 4.64 2.84
C ALA A 56 5.28 5.04 4.30
N ILE A 57 5.87 6.20 4.51
CA ILE A 57 6.08 6.75 5.86
C ILE A 57 5.32 8.06 6.02
N PHE A 58 4.87 8.30 7.25
CA PHE A 58 4.11 9.48 7.63
C PHE A 58 4.65 10.02 8.95
N ASN A 59 4.59 11.33 9.12
CA ASN A 59 5.05 11.98 10.35
C ASN A 59 3.96 12.13 11.41
N LYS A 60 2.70 11.97 11.02
CA LYS A 60 1.56 12.17 11.92
C LYS A 60 0.58 11.01 11.87
N SER A 61 0.11 10.60 13.05
CA SER A 61 -0.83 9.48 13.14
C SER A 61 -2.15 9.74 12.43
N GLU A 62 -2.67 10.96 12.51
CA GLU A 62 -3.92 11.30 11.82
C GLU A 62 -3.79 11.17 10.30
N LYS A 63 -2.61 11.47 9.75
CA LYS A 63 -2.38 11.42 8.30
C LYS A 63 -2.32 9.99 7.79
N ILE A 64 -1.67 9.09 8.51
CA ILE A 64 -1.62 7.68 8.10
C ILE A 64 -2.99 7.03 8.21
N ILE A 65 -3.76 7.36 9.23
CA ILE A 65 -5.11 6.84 9.41
C ILE A 65 -6.04 7.38 8.32
N ASP A 66 -6.00 8.68 8.05
CA ASP A 66 -6.80 9.29 6.97
C ASP A 66 -6.47 8.67 5.62
N SER A 67 -5.18 8.47 5.32
CA SER A 67 -4.76 7.80 4.09
C SER A 67 -5.34 6.39 3.99
N SER A 68 -5.27 5.62 5.06
CA SER A 68 -5.77 4.25 5.06
C SER A 68 -7.26 4.19 4.78
N ILE A 69 -8.03 5.07 5.42
CA ILE A 69 -9.48 5.14 5.22
C ILE A 69 -9.81 5.60 3.80
N GLU A 70 -9.14 6.65 3.31
CA GLU A 70 -9.37 7.17 1.98
C GLU A 70 -9.04 6.16 0.89
N ILE A 71 -7.94 5.42 1.05
CA ILE A 71 -7.53 4.38 0.09
C ILE A 71 -8.61 3.30 0.02
N GLN A 72 -9.04 2.77 1.16
CA GLN A 72 -10.04 1.71 1.18
C GLN A 72 -11.38 2.20 0.65
N THR A 73 -11.76 3.43 0.96
CA THR A 73 -13.00 4.02 0.45
C THR A 73 -12.95 4.19 -1.06
N ALA A 74 -11.83 4.68 -1.61
CA ALA A 74 -11.66 4.88 -3.04
C ALA A 74 -11.70 3.54 -3.80
N LEU A 75 -11.03 2.51 -3.27
CA LEU A 75 -11.04 1.20 -3.90
C LEU A 75 -12.42 0.54 -3.83
N LYS A 76 -13.11 0.66 -2.71
CA LYS A 76 -14.46 0.13 -2.57
C LYS A 76 -15.41 0.77 -3.58
N LYS A 77 -15.34 2.09 -3.73
CA LYS A 77 -16.15 2.83 -4.70
C LYS A 77 -15.84 2.39 -6.13
N ARG A 78 -14.57 2.27 -6.46
CA ARG A 78 -14.13 1.80 -7.78
C ARG A 78 -14.65 0.39 -8.06
N ASN A 79 -14.59 -0.50 -7.07
CA ASN A 79 -14.97 -1.89 -7.22
C ASN A 79 -16.46 -2.10 -7.49
N ILE A 80 -17.32 -1.16 -7.07
CA ILE A 80 -18.75 -1.23 -7.33
C ILE A 80 -19.06 -1.33 -8.83
N SER A 81 -18.28 -0.64 -9.67
CA SER A 81 -18.49 -0.59 -11.12
C SER A 81 -17.70 -1.66 -11.87
N ASN A 82 -17.06 -2.58 -11.19
CA ASN A 82 -16.18 -3.57 -11.81
C ASN A 82 -16.62 -5.00 -11.53
N THR A 83 -16.33 -5.89 -12.47
CA THR A 83 -16.61 -7.32 -12.31
C THR A 83 -15.74 -7.94 -11.24
N LYS A 84 -16.12 -9.13 -10.77
CA LYS A 84 -15.38 -9.84 -9.73
C LYS A 84 -13.90 -10.02 -10.09
N SER A 85 -13.60 -10.36 -11.35
CA SER A 85 -12.23 -10.59 -11.79
C SER A 85 -11.38 -9.32 -11.86
N ARG A 86 -12.00 -8.14 -11.80
CA ARG A 86 -11.32 -6.85 -11.87
C ARG A 86 -11.36 -6.07 -10.56
N GLN A 87 -11.73 -6.71 -9.47
CA GLN A 87 -11.71 -6.10 -8.14
C GLN A 87 -10.27 -5.85 -7.71
N ILE A 88 -10.03 -4.69 -7.08
CA ILE A 88 -8.75 -4.38 -6.44
C ILE A 88 -8.99 -4.36 -4.94
N ILE A 89 -8.51 -5.38 -4.27
CA ILE A 89 -8.65 -5.51 -2.82
C ILE A 89 -7.25 -5.51 -2.24
N ILE A 90 -7.02 -4.64 -1.25
CA ILE A 90 -5.70 -4.55 -0.62
C ILE A 90 -5.81 -4.76 0.88
N ARG A 91 -4.69 -5.12 1.46
CA ARG A 91 -4.48 -5.14 2.90
C ARG A 91 -3.55 -4.01 3.26
N ILE A 92 -3.84 -3.37 4.39
CA ILE A 92 -3.01 -2.27 4.88
C ILE A 92 -2.57 -2.62 6.30
N GLY A 93 -1.25 -2.62 6.51
CA GLY A 93 -0.66 -2.74 7.83
C GLY A 93 -0.09 -1.40 8.26
N LEU A 94 -0.30 -1.01 9.52
CA LEU A 94 0.21 0.23 10.07
C LEU A 94 1.09 -0.07 11.28
N HIS A 95 2.22 0.63 11.37
CA HIS A 95 3.12 0.49 12.50
C HIS A 95 3.80 1.82 12.81
N TYR A 96 4.09 2.05 14.08
CA TYR A 96 4.88 3.17 14.52
C TYR A 96 6.19 2.66 15.10
N GLY A 97 7.31 3.16 14.62
CA GLY A 97 8.59 2.69 15.10
C GLY A 97 9.76 3.54 14.63
N ASP A 98 10.94 3.14 15.05
CA ASP A 98 12.18 3.79 14.69
C ASP A 98 12.71 3.20 13.38
N VAL A 99 12.92 4.05 12.39
CA VAL A 99 13.40 3.64 11.08
C VAL A 99 14.57 4.50 10.65
N VAL A 100 15.41 3.94 9.77
CA VAL A 100 16.53 4.64 9.14
C VAL A 100 16.27 4.65 7.64
N LEU A 101 16.35 5.83 7.02
CA LEU A 101 16.33 5.97 5.57
C LEU A 101 17.74 5.97 5.03
N LYS A 102 18.01 5.08 4.09
CA LYS A 102 19.31 4.99 3.44
C LYS A 102 19.10 4.65 1.97
N ASN A 103 19.56 5.53 1.07
CA ASN A 103 19.39 5.34 -0.38
C ASN A 103 17.93 5.13 -0.79
N ASN A 104 17.01 5.87 -0.16
CA ASN A 104 15.56 5.76 -0.36
C ASN A 104 14.97 4.43 0.09
N GLU A 105 15.67 3.67 0.91
CA GLU A 105 15.15 2.46 1.53
C GLU A 105 14.91 2.69 3.03
N VAL A 106 13.93 1.96 3.58
CA VAL A 106 13.58 2.04 5.00
C VAL A 106 14.15 0.83 5.71
N TYR A 107 14.92 1.09 6.74
CA TYR A 107 15.48 0.05 7.62
C TYR A 107 15.02 0.31 9.05
N GLY A 108 14.82 -0.75 9.81
CA GLY A 108 14.50 -0.65 11.21
C GLY A 108 13.42 -1.63 11.64
N LEU A 109 13.22 -1.69 12.95
CA LEU A 109 12.28 -2.64 13.53
C LEU A 109 10.84 -2.39 13.06
N GLY A 110 10.45 -1.13 12.92
CA GLY A 110 9.11 -0.79 12.45
C GLY A 110 8.85 -1.31 11.04
N TYR A 111 9.81 -1.17 10.14
CA TYR A 111 9.69 -1.70 8.79
C TYR A 111 9.60 -3.23 8.81
N ASP A 112 10.45 -3.90 9.57
CA ASP A 112 10.45 -5.35 9.66
C ASP A 112 9.11 -5.88 10.15
N ILE A 113 8.53 -5.25 11.16
CA ILE A 113 7.22 -5.64 11.67
C ILE A 113 6.13 -5.43 10.60
N ALA A 114 6.13 -4.27 9.94
CA ALA A 114 5.13 -3.96 8.91
C ALA A 114 5.22 -4.93 7.73
N SER A 115 6.44 -5.24 7.27
CA SER A 115 6.64 -6.14 6.13
C SER A 115 6.30 -7.60 6.45
N ASN A 116 6.25 -7.96 7.73
CA ASN A 116 5.92 -9.31 8.17
C ASN A 116 4.44 -9.47 8.59
N ILE A 117 3.62 -8.45 8.40
CA ILE A 117 2.19 -8.57 8.69
C ILE A 117 1.59 -9.57 7.72
N GLU A 118 1.01 -10.63 8.29
CA GLU A 118 0.42 -11.69 7.48
C GLU A 118 -0.85 -11.21 6.78
N PRO A 119 -1.01 -11.56 5.52
CA PRO A 119 -2.26 -11.31 4.82
C PRO A 119 -3.39 -12.11 5.45
N ILE A 120 -4.43 -11.42 5.77
CA ILE A 120 -5.63 -12.05 6.33
C ILE A 120 -6.64 -12.31 5.23
#